data_9c13d12089af1f2cc164c694db1a67af
#
_entry.id   9c13d12089af1f2cc164c694db1a67af
#
_cell.length_a   1.000
_cell.length_b   1.000
_cell.length_c   1.000
_cell.angle_alpha   90.00
_cell.angle_beta   90.00
_cell.angle_gamma   90.00
#
_symmetry.space_group_name_H-M   'P 1'
#
loop_
_entity.id
_entity.type
_entity.pdbx_description
1 polymer ?
#
loop_
_entity_poly.entity_id
_entity_poly.type
_entity_poly.pdbx_seq_one_letter_code
_entity_poly.pdbx_strand_id
1 'polypeptide(L)'
;MKNNKSLFSNIVKYILLLVIVVGGAVGLYSYMNTNSNESQVRIEQQVKQAQESKKKDKYVVDQAEKDYLSNKFKELKAVNNEVIGYMYVPGDGNDSLKEPILQTTNNSKYLEYGIDNKPAPFIGAVFMDFENKPGLDQSDVKWVFGHARAGIEEKKITLDTRVFNNMNWFAKKDYFDSHRVVVMETPERKYYYEVTGVKVVHEDTNLYQIPIAADKKEIFINMFKDGARNWLENTKISGEDNMTVFATCRLDDVSLRTLVLARQIPDNELKEFLEKNKELLSSQ
;
A
#
# COMPACT_ATOMS: atom_id res chain seq x y z
N MET A 1 48.62 38.55 67.42
CA MET A 1 48.83 37.44 66.44
C MET A 1 47.76 36.37 66.45
N LYS A 2 46.54 36.57 66.93
CA LYS A 2 45.49 35.52 66.94
C LYS A 2 44.52 35.59 65.75
N ASN A 3 44.44 36.68 65.00
CA ASN A 3 43.42 36.83 63.94
C ASN A 3 43.79 36.21 62.57
N ASN A 4 45.05 35.98 62.24
CA ASN A 4 45.45 35.46 60.93
C ASN A 4 45.21 33.93 60.75
N LYS A 5 45.18 33.13 61.83
CA LYS A 5 44.93 31.68 61.75
C LYS A 5 43.49 31.39 61.41
N SER A 6 42.53 32.16 61.91
CA SER A 6 41.11 32.01 61.61
C SER A 6 40.77 32.34 60.14
N LEU A 7 41.37 33.45 59.67
CA LEU A 7 41.16 33.89 58.27
C LEU A 7 41.71 32.85 57.25
N PHE A 8 42.91 32.33 57.52
CA PHE A 8 43.54 31.32 56.70
C PHE A 8 42.74 29.99 56.68
N SER A 9 42.24 29.57 57.84
CA SER A 9 41.39 28.36 57.95
C SER A 9 40.08 28.51 57.17
N ASN A 10 39.47 29.68 57.16
CA ASN A 10 38.24 29.93 56.40
C ASN A 10 38.50 30.00 54.91
N ILE A 11 39.60 30.61 54.46
CA ILE A 11 40.00 30.65 53.06
C ILE A 11 40.24 29.22 52.51
N VAL A 12 40.95 28.37 53.30
CA VAL A 12 41.18 26.97 52.90
C VAL A 12 39.86 26.17 52.80
N LYS A 13 38.89 26.40 53.70
CA LYS A 13 37.56 25.77 53.62
C LYS A 13 36.79 26.22 52.38
N TYR A 14 36.83 27.50 52.05
CA TYR A 14 36.16 28.01 50.85
C TYR A 14 36.79 27.49 49.53
N ILE A 15 38.12 27.37 49.50
CA ILE A 15 38.84 26.78 48.38
C ILE A 15 38.47 25.29 48.22
N LEU A 16 38.43 24.53 49.31
CA LEU A 16 38.00 23.14 49.30
C LEU A 16 36.54 22.96 48.80
N LEU A 17 35.63 23.82 49.27
CA LEU A 17 34.25 23.83 48.86
C LEU A 17 34.13 24.16 47.36
N LEU A 18 34.91 25.11 46.87
CA LEU A 18 34.93 25.51 45.47
C LEU A 18 35.45 24.35 44.55
N VAL A 19 36.48 23.65 44.99
CA VAL A 19 37.02 22.47 44.30
C VAL A 19 35.98 21.34 44.21
N ILE A 20 35.23 21.08 45.30
CA ILE A 20 34.15 20.08 45.30
C ILE A 20 33.02 20.46 44.38
N VAL A 21 32.59 21.71 44.38
CA VAL A 21 31.51 22.21 43.52
C VAL A 21 31.91 22.18 42.03
N VAL A 22 33.10 22.64 41.72
CA VAL A 22 33.62 22.64 40.34
C VAL A 22 33.88 21.18 39.88
N GLY A 23 34.48 20.36 40.69
CA GLY A 23 34.71 18.95 40.36
C GLY A 23 33.41 18.16 40.19
N GLY A 24 32.40 18.45 41.02
CA GLY A 24 31.07 17.87 40.88
C GLY A 24 30.35 18.31 39.59
N ALA A 25 30.45 19.61 39.26
CA ALA A 25 29.86 20.14 38.03
C ALA A 25 30.53 19.59 36.78
N VAL A 26 31.85 19.48 36.74
CA VAL A 26 32.61 18.86 35.63
C VAL A 26 32.30 17.36 35.53
N GLY A 27 32.19 16.66 36.65
CA GLY A 27 31.82 15.25 36.69
C GLY A 27 30.41 15.01 36.16
N LEU A 28 29.44 15.84 36.57
CA LEU A 28 28.06 15.79 36.05
C LEU A 28 28.00 16.12 34.58
N TYR A 29 28.69 17.16 34.12
CA TYR A 29 28.77 17.51 32.70
C TYR A 29 29.36 16.38 31.85
N SER A 30 30.48 15.80 32.30
CA SER A 30 31.09 14.66 31.61
C SER A 30 30.15 13.44 31.55
N TYR A 31 29.50 13.11 32.66
CA TYR A 31 28.54 12.00 32.73
C TYR A 31 27.34 12.22 31.80
N MET A 32 26.76 13.43 31.79
CA MET A 32 25.64 13.77 30.90
C MET A 32 26.08 13.75 29.44
N ASN A 33 27.25 14.25 29.11
CA ASN A 33 27.78 14.27 27.76
C ASN A 33 28.11 12.85 27.22
N THR A 34 28.67 11.99 28.08
CA THR A 34 28.94 10.58 27.72
C THR A 34 27.66 9.82 27.49
N ASN A 35 26.65 9.95 28.38
CA ASN A 35 25.35 9.28 28.20
C ASN A 35 24.60 9.80 26.95
N SER A 36 24.69 11.09 26.66
CA SER A 36 24.10 11.68 25.45
C SER A 36 24.75 11.10 24.18
N ASN A 37 26.08 11.02 24.14
CA ASN A 37 26.81 10.45 23.01
C ASN A 37 26.54 8.96 22.82
N GLU A 38 26.50 8.18 23.90
CA GLU A 38 26.16 6.76 23.82
C GLU A 38 24.73 6.52 23.32
N SER A 39 23.78 7.36 23.73
CA SER A 39 22.40 7.30 23.24
C SER A 39 22.32 7.64 21.77
N GLN A 40 23.04 8.65 21.30
CA GLN A 40 23.09 9.02 19.89
C GLN A 40 23.71 7.89 19.03
N VAL A 41 24.84 7.34 19.45
CA VAL A 41 25.50 6.22 18.75
C VAL A 41 24.57 5.00 18.69
N ARG A 42 23.84 4.70 19.77
CA ARG A 42 22.89 3.58 19.78
C ARG A 42 21.72 3.82 18.82
N ILE A 43 21.18 5.04 18.77
CA ILE A 43 20.12 5.41 17.82
C ILE A 43 20.64 5.33 16.37
N GLU A 44 21.83 5.85 16.09
CA GLU A 44 22.43 5.76 14.77
C GLU A 44 22.67 4.31 14.33
N GLN A 45 23.13 3.45 15.25
CA GLN A 45 23.30 2.02 14.96
C GLN A 45 21.95 1.34 14.69
N GLN A 46 20.91 1.64 15.47
CA GLN A 46 19.57 1.11 15.25
C GLN A 46 18.97 1.57 13.91
N VAL A 47 19.14 2.86 13.58
CA VAL A 47 18.70 3.40 12.29
C VAL A 47 19.46 2.73 11.14
N LYS A 48 20.77 2.57 11.27
CA LYS A 48 21.60 1.88 10.26
C LYS A 48 21.20 0.41 10.08
N GLN A 49 21.00 -0.31 11.19
CA GLN A 49 20.52 -1.69 11.15
C GLN A 49 19.12 -1.82 10.53
N ALA A 50 18.21 -0.89 10.86
CA ALA A 50 16.88 -0.83 10.26
C ALA A 50 16.93 -0.50 8.76
N GLN A 51 17.87 0.35 8.33
CA GLN A 51 18.09 0.65 6.91
C GLN A 51 18.74 -0.53 6.16
N GLU A 52 19.66 -1.24 6.79
CA GLU A 52 20.29 -2.44 6.23
C GLU A 52 19.32 -3.62 6.14
N SER A 53 18.42 -3.81 7.14
CA SER A 53 17.36 -4.81 7.06
C SER A 53 16.37 -4.48 5.94
N LYS A 54 15.91 -3.24 5.82
CA LYS A 54 15.06 -2.80 4.70
C LYS A 54 15.72 -2.98 3.33
N LYS A 55 17.05 -2.89 3.24
CA LYS A 55 17.78 -3.17 1.99
C LYS A 55 17.86 -4.66 1.67
N LYS A 56 17.98 -5.53 2.68
CA LYS A 56 18.05 -6.99 2.50
C LYS A 56 16.73 -7.61 2.05
N ASP A 57 15.62 -7.00 2.44
CA ASP A 57 14.28 -7.52 2.20
C ASP A 57 13.62 -6.91 0.94
N LYS A 58 14.35 -6.09 0.18
CA LYS A 58 13.81 -5.50 -1.04
C LYS A 58 13.70 -6.56 -2.14
N TYR A 59 12.52 -6.65 -2.76
CA TYR A 59 12.31 -7.50 -3.92
C TYR A 59 13.27 -7.13 -5.05
N VAL A 60 14.00 -8.11 -5.54
CA VAL A 60 14.93 -7.95 -6.66
C VAL A 60 14.28 -8.51 -7.92
N VAL A 61 13.92 -7.61 -8.82
CA VAL A 61 13.37 -7.96 -10.13
C VAL A 61 14.49 -8.64 -10.95
N ASP A 62 14.29 -9.88 -11.36
CA ASP A 62 15.25 -10.57 -12.21
C ASP A 62 15.20 -10.07 -13.66
N GLN A 63 16.17 -10.51 -14.47
CA GLN A 63 16.27 -10.02 -15.86
C GLN A 63 15.11 -10.50 -16.73
N ALA A 64 14.62 -11.72 -16.52
CA ALA A 64 13.50 -12.26 -17.29
C ALA A 64 12.20 -11.47 -17.02
N GLU A 65 11.93 -11.14 -15.76
CA GLU A 65 10.80 -10.28 -15.42
C GLU A 65 10.93 -8.88 -16.02
N LYS A 66 12.13 -8.28 -15.97
CA LYS A 66 12.39 -6.97 -16.60
C LYS A 66 12.13 -6.99 -18.10
N ASP A 67 12.63 -7.98 -18.80
CA ASP A 67 12.48 -8.12 -20.25
C ASP A 67 10.99 -8.32 -20.60
N TYR A 68 10.30 -9.17 -19.87
CA TYR A 68 8.86 -9.39 -20.02
C TYR A 68 8.07 -8.09 -19.85
N LEU A 69 8.27 -7.38 -18.73
CA LEU A 69 7.54 -6.14 -18.42
C LEU A 69 7.87 -5.04 -19.44
N SER A 70 9.15 -4.89 -19.80
CA SER A 70 9.58 -3.91 -20.80
C SER A 70 8.87 -4.13 -22.14
N ASN A 71 8.82 -5.37 -22.65
CA ASN A 71 8.16 -5.69 -23.91
C ASN A 71 6.65 -5.47 -23.81
N LYS A 72 6.02 -5.97 -22.76
CA LYS A 72 4.57 -5.82 -22.52
C LYS A 72 4.15 -4.35 -22.48
N PHE A 73 4.86 -3.53 -21.68
CA PHE A 73 4.51 -2.11 -21.57
C PHE A 73 4.88 -1.28 -22.78
N LYS A 74 5.87 -1.68 -23.56
CA LYS A 74 6.14 -1.08 -24.87
C LYS A 74 4.95 -1.26 -25.83
N GLU A 75 4.37 -2.45 -25.88
CA GLU A 75 3.18 -2.74 -26.70
C GLU A 75 1.95 -2.01 -26.18
N LEU A 76 1.68 -2.06 -24.87
CA LEU A 76 0.52 -1.38 -24.28
C LEU A 76 0.59 0.14 -24.48
N LYS A 77 1.77 0.75 -24.27
CA LYS A 77 1.96 2.20 -24.45
C LYS A 77 1.96 2.63 -25.92
N ALA A 78 2.23 1.72 -26.85
CA ALA A 78 2.03 2.00 -28.28
C ALA A 78 0.54 2.12 -28.63
N VAL A 79 -0.35 1.44 -27.89
CA VAL A 79 -1.81 1.61 -28.04
C VAL A 79 -2.28 2.87 -27.31
N ASN A 80 -1.82 3.06 -26.05
CA ASN A 80 -2.18 4.22 -25.25
C ASN A 80 -1.08 4.54 -24.22
N ASN A 81 -0.49 5.72 -24.33
CA ASN A 81 0.58 6.17 -23.43
C ASN A 81 0.12 6.49 -21.99
N GLU A 82 -1.19 6.58 -21.74
CA GLU A 82 -1.79 6.74 -20.43
C GLU A 82 -1.88 5.42 -19.64
N VAL A 83 -1.45 4.28 -20.21
CA VAL A 83 -1.33 3.02 -19.47
C VAL A 83 -0.22 3.14 -18.43
N ILE A 84 -0.59 2.98 -17.17
CA ILE A 84 0.31 3.04 -16.01
C ILE A 84 0.58 1.67 -15.40
N GLY A 85 -0.28 0.69 -15.66
CA GLY A 85 -0.20 -0.64 -15.09
C GLY A 85 -1.00 -1.66 -15.87
N TYR A 86 -0.92 -2.90 -15.43
CA TYR A 86 -1.72 -4.02 -15.90
C TYR A 86 -2.08 -4.89 -14.71
N MET A 87 -3.33 -5.30 -14.58
CA MET A 87 -3.76 -6.13 -13.47
C MET A 87 -4.37 -7.44 -13.92
N TYR A 88 -4.28 -8.45 -13.07
CA TYR A 88 -4.99 -9.71 -13.24
C TYR A 88 -5.30 -10.37 -11.90
N VAL A 89 -6.35 -11.20 -11.89
CA VAL A 89 -6.72 -12.08 -10.78
C VAL A 89 -6.38 -13.51 -11.21
N PRO A 90 -5.38 -14.17 -10.58
CA PRO A 90 -5.03 -15.55 -10.90
C PRO A 90 -6.14 -16.53 -10.55
N GLY A 91 -6.26 -17.62 -11.32
CA GLY A 91 -7.13 -18.75 -11.00
C GLY A 91 -8.46 -18.82 -11.73
N ASP A 92 -8.88 -17.75 -12.40
CA ASP A 92 -10.15 -17.70 -13.14
C ASP A 92 -10.09 -18.38 -14.54
N GLY A 93 -8.95 -18.94 -14.91
CA GLY A 93 -8.77 -19.55 -16.22
C GLY A 93 -9.00 -18.56 -17.37
N ASN A 94 -9.83 -18.95 -18.35
CA ASN A 94 -10.14 -18.08 -19.50
C ASN A 94 -11.04 -16.88 -19.13
N ASP A 95 -11.72 -16.92 -18.01
CA ASP A 95 -12.60 -15.86 -17.52
C ASP A 95 -11.88 -14.92 -16.56
N SER A 96 -10.56 -15.05 -16.42
CA SER A 96 -9.76 -14.22 -15.51
C SER A 96 -9.83 -12.74 -15.89
N LEU A 97 -9.93 -11.89 -14.87
CA LEU A 97 -9.75 -10.47 -15.03
C LEU A 97 -8.30 -10.21 -15.47
N LYS A 98 -8.13 -9.61 -16.65
CA LYS A 98 -6.83 -9.25 -17.25
C LYS A 98 -6.99 -7.93 -17.97
N GLU A 99 -6.71 -6.83 -17.27
CA GLU A 99 -6.98 -5.48 -17.78
C GLU A 99 -5.78 -4.54 -17.62
N PRO A 100 -5.46 -3.72 -18.62
CA PRO A 100 -4.57 -2.58 -18.45
C PRO A 100 -5.22 -1.55 -17.53
N ILE A 101 -4.40 -0.87 -16.72
CA ILE A 101 -4.82 0.23 -15.86
C ILE A 101 -4.34 1.53 -16.48
N LEU A 102 -5.27 2.45 -16.69
CA LEU A 102 -4.98 3.76 -17.25
C LEU A 102 -5.09 4.84 -16.16
N GLN A 103 -4.43 5.97 -16.38
CA GLN A 103 -4.64 7.17 -15.56
C GLN A 103 -4.52 8.41 -16.44
N THR A 104 -5.47 9.31 -16.26
CA THR A 104 -5.52 10.59 -16.98
C THR A 104 -5.80 11.72 -15.98
N THR A 105 -6.21 12.89 -16.46
CA THR A 105 -6.44 14.09 -15.66
C THR A 105 -7.87 14.21 -15.10
N ASN A 106 -8.72 13.20 -15.30
CA ASN A 106 -10.10 13.15 -14.80
C ASN A 106 -10.61 11.71 -14.74
N ASN A 107 -11.70 11.50 -13.99
CA ASN A 107 -12.32 10.17 -13.81
C ASN A 107 -13.45 9.87 -14.83
N SER A 108 -13.70 10.73 -15.81
CA SER A 108 -14.81 10.54 -16.77
C SER A 108 -14.36 9.95 -18.10
N LYS A 109 -13.13 10.21 -18.56
CA LYS A 109 -12.64 9.75 -19.87
C LYS A 109 -12.84 8.25 -20.08
N TYR A 110 -12.33 7.43 -19.18
CA TYR A 110 -12.33 5.97 -19.34
C TYR A 110 -13.64 5.30 -18.90
N LEU A 111 -14.64 6.07 -18.53
CA LEU A 111 -16.02 5.59 -18.49
C LEU A 111 -16.63 5.47 -19.90
N GLU A 112 -16.14 6.27 -20.86
CA GLU A 112 -16.72 6.41 -22.20
C GLU A 112 -15.79 5.90 -23.31
N TYR A 113 -14.48 5.74 -23.03
CA TYR A 113 -13.46 5.37 -24.01
C TYR A 113 -12.72 4.11 -23.61
N GLY A 114 -12.45 3.23 -24.57
CA GLY A 114 -11.61 2.05 -24.41
C GLY A 114 -10.12 2.40 -24.35
N ILE A 115 -9.30 1.37 -24.16
CA ILE A 115 -7.83 1.50 -24.14
C ILE A 115 -7.27 2.13 -25.42
N ASP A 116 -7.90 1.91 -26.56
CA ASP A 116 -7.49 2.45 -27.87
C ASP A 116 -7.96 3.89 -28.12
N ASN A 117 -8.45 4.57 -27.10
CA ASN A 117 -9.05 5.89 -27.15
C ASN A 117 -10.24 6.02 -28.11
N LYS A 118 -10.89 4.90 -28.48
CA LYS A 118 -12.13 4.94 -29.24
C LYS A 118 -13.34 4.95 -28.31
N PRO A 119 -14.44 5.56 -28.72
CA PRO A 119 -15.67 5.50 -27.96
C PRO A 119 -16.09 4.05 -27.69
N ALA A 120 -16.25 3.73 -26.44
CA ALA A 120 -16.69 2.45 -25.93
C ALA A 120 -17.69 2.69 -24.79
N PRO A 121 -18.80 3.41 -25.04
CA PRO A 121 -19.78 3.71 -24.01
C PRO A 121 -20.26 2.40 -23.40
N PHE A 122 -20.42 2.38 -22.09
CA PHE A 122 -20.78 1.20 -21.32
C PHE A 122 -19.72 0.13 -21.11
N ILE A 123 -18.60 0.12 -21.81
CA ILE A 123 -17.46 -0.80 -21.58
C ILE A 123 -16.33 -0.03 -20.90
N GLY A 124 -15.93 1.10 -21.50
CA GLY A 124 -14.84 1.91 -20.99
C GLY A 124 -13.52 1.16 -20.92
N ALA A 125 -12.70 1.53 -19.96
CA ALA A 125 -11.48 0.83 -19.58
C ALA A 125 -11.29 0.88 -18.06
N VAL A 126 -10.40 0.08 -17.53
CA VAL A 126 -10.02 0.14 -16.12
C VAL A 126 -9.05 1.31 -15.91
N PHE A 127 -9.31 2.12 -14.91
CA PHE A 127 -8.50 3.31 -14.64
C PHE A 127 -8.30 3.57 -13.16
N MET A 128 -7.16 4.17 -12.83
CA MET A 128 -6.88 4.68 -11.49
C MET A 128 -7.37 6.11 -11.37
N ASP A 129 -7.85 6.47 -10.19
CA ASP A 129 -8.30 7.82 -9.88
C ASP A 129 -7.23 8.86 -10.22
N PHE A 130 -7.63 9.97 -10.83
CA PHE A 130 -6.72 11.03 -11.28
C PHE A 130 -6.03 11.76 -10.13
N GLU A 131 -6.63 11.78 -8.93
CA GLU A 131 -6.06 12.39 -7.72
C GLU A 131 -5.07 11.48 -7.00
N ASN A 132 -5.08 10.17 -7.30
CA ASN A 132 -4.05 9.28 -6.79
C ASN A 132 -2.68 9.62 -7.41
N LYS A 133 -1.64 9.62 -6.59
CA LYS A 133 -0.27 9.76 -7.10
C LYS A 133 0.04 8.62 -8.07
N PRO A 134 0.68 8.92 -9.21
CA PRO A 134 1.12 7.89 -10.14
C PRO A 134 2.07 6.89 -9.45
N GLY A 135 1.99 5.63 -9.90
CA GLY A 135 2.83 4.55 -9.35
C GLY A 135 2.13 3.77 -8.23
N LEU A 136 2.55 2.51 -8.08
CA LEU A 136 1.94 1.57 -7.12
C LEU A 136 2.77 1.42 -5.83
N ASP A 137 3.93 2.02 -5.75
CA ASP A 137 4.85 2.02 -4.61
C ASP A 137 4.62 3.19 -3.63
N GLN A 138 3.68 4.07 -3.93
CA GLN A 138 3.34 5.20 -3.08
C GLN A 138 2.49 4.76 -1.89
N SER A 139 2.79 5.28 -0.72
CA SER A 139 2.12 4.94 0.54
C SER A 139 0.76 5.64 0.70
N ASP A 140 -0.14 5.43 -0.22
CA ASP A 140 -1.51 5.92 -0.15
C ASP A 140 -2.53 4.80 -0.40
N VAL A 141 -3.82 5.13 -0.32
CA VAL A 141 -4.91 4.25 -0.74
C VAL A 141 -5.23 4.56 -2.19
N LYS A 142 -4.97 3.59 -3.08
CA LYS A 142 -5.29 3.70 -4.49
C LYS A 142 -6.75 3.35 -4.75
N TRP A 143 -7.37 4.06 -5.67
CA TRP A 143 -8.69 3.74 -6.15
C TRP A 143 -8.62 3.38 -7.64
N VAL A 144 -9.11 2.19 -7.98
CA VAL A 144 -9.13 1.68 -9.34
C VAL A 144 -10.57 1.36 -9.70
N PHE A 145 -11.04 1.93 -10.80
CA PHE A 145 -12.41 1.87 -11.27
C PHE A 145 -12.52 1.09 -12.57
N GLY A 146 -13.66 0.50 -12.80
CA GLY A 146 -14.03 -0.11 -14.06
C GLY A 146 -15.51 -0.46 -14.08
N HIS A 147 -16.10 -0.49 -15.28
CA HIS A 147 -17.49 -0.88 -15.44
C HIS A 147 -17.72 -2.37 -15.16
N ALA A 148 -18.85 -2.69 -14.52
CA ALA A 148 -19.41 -4.03 -14.51
C ALA A 148 -20.67 -4.08 -15.36
N ARG A 149 -20.83 -5.20 -16.05
CA ARG A 149 -21.95 -5.45 -16.97
C ARG A 149 -22.85 -6.59 -16.52
N ALA A 150 -22.56 -7.13 -15.36
CA ALA A 150 -23.36 -8.19 -14.76
C ALA A 150 -23.48 -7.95 -13.26
N GLY A 151 -24.42 -8.66 -12.63
CA GLY A 151 -24.59 -8.67 -11.17
C GLY A 151 -23.66 -9.67 -10.49
N ILE A 152 -23.88 -9.86 -9.19
CA ILE A 152 -23.12 -10.82 -8.38
C ILE A 152 -23.35 -12.27 -8.85
N GLU A 153 -24.57 -12.59 -9.30
CA GLU A 153 -24.96 -13.96 -9.62
C GLU A 153 -24.53 -14.43 -11.01
N GLU A 154 -23.97 -13.54 -11.83
CA GLU A 154 -23.46 -13.89 -13.15
C GLU A 154 -22.31 -14.88 -13.04
N LYS A 155 -22.45 -16.02 -13.69
CA LYS A 155 -21.44 -17.12 -13.63
C LYS A 155 -20.54 -17.19 -14.86
N LYS A 156 -20.91 -16.49 -15.93
CA LYS A 156 -20.20 -16.54 -17.21
C LYS A 156 -19.91 -15.13 -17.70
N ILE A 157 -18.65 -14.85 -17.97
CA ILE A 157 -18.21 -13.62 -18.59
C ILE A 157 -18.32 -13.81 -20.11
N THR A 158 -19.10 -12.96 -20.75
CA THR A 158 -19.08 -12.77 -22.19
C THR A 158 -18.27 -11.52 -22.51
N LEU A 159 -17.97 -11.28 -23.79
CA LEU A 159 -17.33 -10.03 -24.22
C LEU A 159 -18.09 -8.79 -23.74
N ASP A 160 -19.43 -8.89 -23.66
CA ASP A 160 -20.31 -7.81 -23.21
C ASP A 160 -20.34 -7.63 -21.70
N THR A 161 -19.92 -8.65 -20.93
CA THR A 161 -19.89 -8.64 -19.47
C THR A 161 -18.48 -8.53 -18.89
N ARG A 162 -17.48 -8.43 -19.75
CA ARG A 162 -16.08 -8.29 -19.38
C ARG A 162 -15.83 -6.96 -18.63
N VAL A 163 -14.62 -6.57 -18.44
CA VAL A 163 -14.15 -5.42 -17.68
C VAL A 163 -14.07 -5.77 -16.21
N PHE A 164 -14.71 -5.03 -15.32
CA PHE A 164 -14.51 -5.18 -13.86
C PHE A 164 -15.56 -6.09 -13.19
N ASN A 165 -16.27 -6.90 -13.97
CA ASN A 165 -17.36 -7.70 -13.40
C ASN A 165 -16.91 -8.70 -12.34
N ASN A 166 -15.71 -9.29 -12.47
CA ASN A 166 -15.15 -10.19 -11.47
C ASN A 166 -15.04 -9.55 -10.07
N MET A 167 -14.93 -8.22 -9.98
CA MET A 167 -14.93 -7.52 -8.69
C MET A 167 -16.27 -7.69 -7.96
N ASN A 168 -17.38 -7.84 -8.67
CA ASN A 168 -18.68 -8.15 -8.05
C ASN A 168 -18.71 -9.56 -7.44
N TRP A 169 -17.98 -10.51 -8.00
CA TRP A 169 -17.96 -11.89 -7.50
C TRP A 169 -17.26 -12.02 -6.16
N PHE A 170 -16.36 -11.13 -5.82
CA PHE A 170 -15.76 -11.09 -4.49
C PHE A 170 -16.80 -10.88 -3.37
N ALA A 171 -18.01 -10.43 -3.70
CA ALA A 171 -19.12 -10.39 -2.75
C ALA A 171 -19.67 -11.78 -2.38
N LYS A 172 -19.35 -12.84 -3.16
CA LYS A 172 -19.62 -14.23 -2.83
C LYS A 172 -18.50 -14.78 -1.96
N LYS A 173 -18.87 -15.49 -0.90
CA LYS A 173 -17.90 -15.99 0.07
C LYS A 173 -16.94 -17.03 -0.52
N ASP A 174 -17.44 -17.93 -1.35
CA ASP A 174 -16.66 -18.95 -2.04
C ASP A 174 -15.64 -18.35 -3.01
N TYR A 175 -16.04 -17.36 -3.80
CA TYR A 175 -15.13 -16.64 -4.69
C TYR A 175 -14.09 -15.85 -3.90
N PHE A 176 -14.51 -15.13 -2.87
CA PHE A 176 -13.60 -14.40 -1.97
C PHE A 176 -12.54 -15.32 -1.36
N ASP A 177 -12.93 -16.51 -0.90
CA ASP A 177 -12.01 -17.46 -0.25
C ASP A 177 -11.01 -18.08 -1.22
N SER A 178 -11.38 -18.23 -2.49
CA SER A 178 -10.56 -18.91 -3.51
C SER A 178 -9.72 -17.97 -4.38
N HIS A 179 -10.04 -16.67 -4.46
CA HIS A 179 -9.42 -15.72 -5.39
C HIS A 179 -8.79 -14.51 -4.68
N ARG A 180 -8.05 -14.75 -3.58
CA ARG A 180 -7.51 -13.67 -2.75
C ARG A 180 -6.26 -12.98 -3.28
N VAL A 181 -5.73 -13.40 -4.40
CA VAL A 181 -4.52 -12.80 -4.99
C VAL A 181 -4.92 -11.89 -6.15
N VAL A 182 -4.42 -10.66 -6.13
CA VAL A 182 -4.43 -9.75 -7.27
C VAL A 182 -2.99 -9.40 -7.58
N VAL A 183 -2.62 -9.42 -8.86
CA VAL A 183 -1.30 -8.98 -9.31
C VAL A 183 -1.47 -7.72 -10.13
N MET A 184 -0.66 -6.71 -9.83
CA MET A 184 -0.56 -5.48 -10.61
C MET A 184 0.87 -5.32 -11.11
N GLU A 185 1.02 -5.22 -12.42
CA GLU A 185 2.30 -5.05 -13.09
C GLU A 185 2.50 -3.58 -13.45
N THR A 186 3.74 -3.12 -13.34
CA THR A 186 4.20 -1.83 -13.86
C THR A 186 5.37 -2.06 -14.80
N PRO A 187 5.86 -1.05 -15.53
CA PRO A 187 7.10 -1.20 -16.31
C PRO A 187 8.30 -1.66 -15.49
N GLU A 188 8.31 -1.40 -14.16
CA GLU A 188 9.45 -1.62 -13.27
C GLU A 188 9.41 -2.97 -12.57
N ARG A 189 8.20 -3.45 -12.16
CA ARG A 189 8.06 -4.68 -11.37
C ARG A 189 6.61 -5.14 -11.26
N LYS A 190 6.43 -6.36 -10.72
CA LYS A 190 5.14 -6.86 -10.24
C LYS A 190 4.92 -6.49 -8.79
N TYR A 191 3.68 -6.14 -8.47
CA TYR A 191 3.15 -5.95 -7.13
C TYR A 191 2.07 -6.98 -6.85
N TYR A 192 2.12 -7.57 -5.69
CA TYR A 192 1.19 -8.61 -5.27
C TYR A 192 0.30 -8.09 -4.16
N TYR A 193 -0.96 -8.42 -4.23
CA TYR A 193 -1.97 -7.97 -3.28
C TYR A 193 -2.75 -9.15 -2.74
N GLU A 194 -3.12 -9.08 -1.46
CA GLU A 194 -4.07 -9.97 -0.83
C GLU A 194 -5.40 -9.24 -0.64
N VAL A 195 -6.47 -9.78 -1.23
CA VAL A 195 -7.82 -9.24 -1.02
C VAL A 195 -8.21 -9.46 0.44
N THR A 196 -8.41 -8.36 1.14
CA THR A 196 -8.61 -8.31 2.59
C THR A 196 -10.09 -8.19 2.94
N GLY A 197 -10.84 -7.42 2.16
CA GLY A 197 -12.24 -7.20 2.45
C GLY A 197 -13.08 -6.81 1.24
N VAL A 198 -14.37 -7.05 1.35
CA VAL A 198 -15.36 -6.66 0.35
C VAL A 198 -16.52 -5.96 1.02
N LYS A 199 -16.91 -4.83 0.49
CA LYS A 199 -18.05 -4.05 0.98
C LYS A 199 -18.97 -3.71 -0.18
N VAL A 200 -20.28 -3.84 0.04
CA VAL A 200 -21.30 -3.34 -0.88
C VAL A 200 -21.91 -2.10 -0.26
N VAL A 201 -21.84 -0.99 -0.95
CA VAL A 201 -22.23 0.33 -0.44
C VAL A 201 -23.09 1.07 -1.46
N HIS A 202 -23.82 2.07 -1.00
CA HIS A 202 -24.50 3.02 -1.87
C HIS A 202 -23.46 3.91 -2.59
N GLU A 203 -23.77 4.43 -3.76
CA GLU A 203 -22.86 5.21 -4.60
C GLU A 203 -22.37 6.52 -3.96
N ASP A 204 -23.10 7.08 -3.02
CA ASP A 204 -22.77 8.28 -2.26
C ASP A 204 -21.97 7.98 -0.97
N THR A 205 -21.35 6.82 -0.88
CA THR A 205 -20.58 6.39 0.29
C THR A 205 -19.48 7.39 0.68
N ASN A 206 -19.32 7.59 2.00
CA ASN A 206 -18.24 8.39 2.56
C ASN A 206 -16.87 7.66 2.62
N LEU A 207 -16.81 6.42 2.14
CA LEU A 207 -15.55 5.68 2.01
C LEU A 207 -14.67 6.21 0.88
N TYR A 208 -15.27 6.78 -0.15
CA TYR A 208 -14.50 7.37 -1.25
C TYR A 208 -13.89 8.70 -0.84
N GLN A 209 -12.62 8.66 -0.51
CA GLN A 209 -11.83 9.82 -0.07
C GLN A 209 -10.45 9.76 -0.72
N ILE A 210 -9.98 10.88 -1.27
CA ILE A 210 -8.65 11.02 -1.88
C ILE A 210 -8.13 12.44 -1.60
N PRO A 211 -6.88 12.57 -1.14
CA PRO A 211 -6.05 11.50 -0.59
C PRO A 211 -6.51 11.09 0.81
N ILE A 212 -6.24 9.86 1.21
CA ILE A 212 -6.37 9.45 2.60
C ILE A 212 -5.03 9.72 3.29
N ALA A 213 -5.02 10.64 4.25
CA ALA A 213 -3.82 10.97 5.01
C ALA A 213 -3.30 9.73 5.77
N ALA A 214 -1.98 9.62 5.93
CA ALA A 214 -1.36 8.43 6.52
C ALA A 214 -1.93 8.08 7.92
N ASP A 215 -2.20 9.10 8.75
CA ASP A 215 -2.79 8.95 10.08
C ASP A 215 -4.29 8.55 10.06
N LYS A 216 -4.94 8.61 8.89
CA LYS A 216 -6.34 8.23 8.68
C LYS A 216 -6.52 6.83 8.09
N LYS A 217 -5.46 6.19 7.62
CA LYS A 217 -5.57 4.87 6.96
C LYS A 217 -6.13 3.80 7.90
N GLU A 218 -5.75 3.81 9.17
CA GLU A 218 -6.31 2.87 10.16
C GLU A 218 -7.81 3.10 10.38
N ILE A 219 -8.25 4.35 10.42
CA ILE A 219 -9.68 4.70 10.50
C ILE A 219 -10.41 4.21 9.25
N PHE A 220 -9.84 4.42 8.08
CA PHE A 220 -10.40 3.93 6.82
C PHE A 220 -10.56 2.41 6.80
N ILE A 221 -9.54 1.65 7.25
CA ILE A 221 -9.60 0.18 7.37
C ILE A 221 -10.76 -0.23 8.28
N ASN A 222 -10.91 0.41 9.44
CA ASN A 222 -11.99 0.12 10.38
C ASN A 222 -13.37 0.46 9.80
N MET A 223 -13.52 1.60 9.11
CA MET A 223 -14.75 1.96 8.40
C MET A 223 -15.07 0.96 7.28
N PHE A 224 -14.05 0.44 6.60
CA PHE A 224 -14.24 -0.57 5.56
C PHE A 224 -14.68 -1.91 6.16
N LYS A 225 -14.05 -2.33 7.26
CA LYS A 225 -14.34 -3.58 7.97
C LYS A 225 -15.74 -3.58 8.58
N ASP A 226 -16.15 -2.45 9.14
CA ASP A 226 -17.49 -2.31 9.72
C ASP A 226 -18.56 -2.50 8.65
N GLY A 227 -19.39 -3.55 8.79
CA GLY A 227 -20.39 -3.96 7.80
C GLY A 227 -19.81 -4.47 6.47
N ALA A 228 -18.58 -4.93 6.45
CA ALA A 228 -18.01 -5.64 5.30
C ALA A 228 -18.82 -6.92 5.00
N ARG A 229 -19.11 -7.17 3.71
CA ARG A 229 -19.79 -8.39 3.28
C ARG A 229 -18.90 -9.63 3.45
N ASN A 230 -17.62 -9.49 3.13
CA ASN A 230 -16.59 -10.48 3.39
C ASN A 230 -15.38 -9.78 3.98
N TRP A 231 -14.72 -10.42 4.94
CA TRP A 231 -13.51 -9.94 5.58
C TRP A 231 -12.56 -11.10 5.87
N LEU A 232 -11.27 -10.90 5.65
CA LEU A 232 -10.24 -11.87 5.97
C LEU A 232 -9.86 -11.74 7.45
N GLU A 233 -10.29 -12.68 8.30
CA GLU A 233 -10.15 -12.60 9.76
C GLU A 233 -8.70 -12.48 10.25
N ASN A 234 -7.77 -13.15 9.60
CA ASN A 234 -6.35 -13.14 9.99
C ASN A 234 -5.50 -12.24 9.08
N THR A 235 -6.10 -11.18 8.53
CA THR A 235 -5.35 -10.23 7.72
C THR A 235 -4.31 -9.46 8.55
N LYS A 236 -3.16 -9.17 7.93
CA LYS A 236 -2.12 -8.32 8.50
C LYS A 236 -2.28 -6.84 8.13
N ILE A 237 -3.40 -6.47 7.46
CA ILE A 237 -3.59 -5.08 6.99
C ILE A 237 -3.55 -4.10 8.14
N SER A 238 -2.83 -3.01 7.96
CA SER A 238 -2.67 -1.92 8.92
C SER A 238 -2.55 -0.56 8.22
N GLY A 239 -2.61 0.51 8.97
CA GLY A 239 -2.40 1.87 8.46
C GLY A 239 -1.02 2.12 7.84
N GLU A 240 -0.04 1.28 8.09
CA GLU A 240 1.30 1.37 7.50
C GLU A 240 1.37 0.78 6.09
N ASP A 241 0.39 -0.04 5.70
CA ASP A 241 0.41 -0.73 4.42
C ASP A 241 0.00 0.18 3.25
N ASN A 242 0.51 -0.16 2.07
CA ASN A 242 -0.08 0.27 0.81
C ASN A 242 -1.31 -0.58 0.53
N MET A 243 -2.35 0.03 -0.01
CA MET A 243 -3.58 -0.69 -0.32
C MET A 243 -4.27 -0.12 -1.55
N THR A 244 -5.08 -0.95 -2.18
CA THR A 244 -5.90 -0.57 -3.32
C THR A 244 -7.34 -0.95 -3.07
N VAL A 245 -8.26 -0.05 -3.41
CA VAL A 245 -9.69 -0.31 -3.49
C VAL A 245 -10.06 -0.42 -4.96
N PHE A 246 -10.56 -1.57 -5.35
CA PHE A 246 -11.18 -1.77 -6.66
C PHE A 246 -12.67 -1.51 -6.52
N ALA A 247 -13.19 -0.60 -7.32
CA ALA A 247 -14.58 -0.15 -7.23
C ALA A 247 -15.33 -0.34 -8.55
N THR A 248 -16.50 -0.95 -8.48
CA THR A 248 -17.34 -1.16 -9.66
C THR A 248 -18.83 -1.01 -9.34
N CYS A 249 -19.61 -0.71 -10.39
CA CYS A 249 -21.07 -0.67 -10.30
C CYS A 249 -21.65 -2.09 -10.19
N ARG A 250 -22.91 -2.16 -9.83
CA ARG A 250 -23.72 -3.38 -9.86
C ARG A 250 -24.86 -3.21 -10.87
N LEU A 251 -25.06 -4.21 -11.71
CA LEU A 251 -26.16 -4.18 -12.67
C LEU A 251 -27.50 -4.61 -12.04
N ASP A 252 -27.46 -5.44 -11.02
CA ASP A 252 -28.64 -5.87 -10.25
C ASP A 252 -29.23 -4.74 -9.36
N ASP A 253 -28.41 -3.76 -8.99
CA ASP A 253 -28.83 -2.51 -8.37
C ASP A 253 -27.82 -1.41 -8.69
N VAL A 254 -28.17 -0.54 -9.62
CA VAL A 254 -27.29 0.52 -10.14
C VAL A 254 -26.94 1.60 -9.13
N SER A 255 -27.64 1.69 -8.01
CA SER A 255 -27.33 2.59 -6.90
C SER A 255 -26.18 2.06 -6.03
N LEU A 256 -25.85 0.79 -6.17
CA LEU A 256 -24.84 0.14 -5.35
C LEU A 256 -23.48 0.03 -6.06
N ARG A 257 -22.45 -0.02 -5.24
CA ARG A 257 -21.06 -0.26 -5.63
C ARG A 257 -20.49 -1.43 -4.86
N THR A 258 -19.74 -2.28 -5.54
CA THR A 258 -18.89 -3.26 -4.89
C THR A 258 -17.49 -2.67 -4.75
N LEU A 259 -17.00 -2.62 -3.52
CA LEU A 259 -15.65 -2.20 -3.16
C LEU A 259 -14.87 -3.41 -2.70
N VAL A 260 -13.70 -3.63 -3.30
CA VAL A 260 -12.76 -4.71 -2.93
C VAL A 260 -11.49 -4.09 -2.41
N LEU A 261 -11.22 -4.23 -1.13
CA LEU A 261 -9.99 -3.76 -0.49
C LEU A 261 -8.91 -4.82 -0.57
N ALA A 262 -7.76 -4.47 -1.09
CA ALA A 262 -6.60 -5.34 -1.19
C ALA A 262 -5.36 -4.68 -0.56
N ARG A 263 -4.66 -5.42 0.31
CA ARG A 263 -3.39 -5.05 0.92
C ARG A 263 -2.26 -5.38 -0.05
N GLN A 264 -1.40 -4.43 -0.35
CA GLN A 264 -0.15 -4.72 -1.06
C GLN A 264 0.79 -5.50 -0.15
N ILE A 265 1.30 -6.62 -0.65
CA ILE A 265 2.28 -7.43 0.09
C ILE A 265 3.62 -6.68 0.11
N PRO A 266 4.14 -6.32 1.28
CA PRO A 266 5.44 -5.65 1.39
C PRO A 266 6.58 -6.61 1.05
N ASP A 267 7.71 -6.04 0.58
CA ASP A 267 8.83 -6.82 0.07
C ASP A 267 9.37 -7.86 1.08
N ASN A 268 9.36 -7.54 2.37
CA ASN A 268 9.81 -8.45 3.43
C ASN A 268 8.90 -9.67 3.66
N GLU A 269 7.63 -9.62 3.21
CA GLU A 269 6.68 -10.73 3.27
C GLU A 269 6.55 -11.46 1.91
N LEU A 270 7.09 -10.86 0.84
CA LEU A 270 6.81 -11.30 -0.53
C LEU A 270 7.30 -12.71 -0.82
N LYS A 271 8.46 -13.10 -0.31
CA LYS A 271 9.00 -14.45 -0.52
C LYS A 271 8.08 -15.54 0.03
N GLU A 272 7.58 -15.36 1.25
CA GLU A 272 6.63 -16.29 1.89
C GLU A 272 5.31 -16.32 1.13
N PHE A 273 4.82 -15.14 0.74
CA PHE A 273 3.59 -15.01 -0.03
C PHE A 273 3.66 -15.71 -1.39
N LEU A 274 4.76 -15.55 -2.14
CA LEU A 274 4.95 -16.19 -3.43
C LEU A 274 5.04 -17.72 -3.32
N GLU A 275 5.73 -18.23 -2.31
CA GLU A 275 5.83 -19.67 -2.09
C GLU A 275 4.46 -20.28 -1.73
N LYS A 276 3.70 -19.62 -0.85
CA LYS A 276 2.35 -20.04 -0.47
C LYS A 276 1.38 -20.08 -1.66
N ASN A 277 1.53 -19.16 -2.61
CA ASN A 277 0.62 -19.03 -3.76
C ASN A 277 1.23 -19.53 -5.08
N LYS A 278 2.30 -20.31 -5.03
CA LYS A 278 3.09 -20.72 -6.20
C LYS A 278 2.26 -21.43 -7.26
N GLU A 279 1.43 -22.39 -6.87
CA GLU A 279 0.57 -23.15 -7.79
C GLU A 279 -0.41 -22.22 -8.51
N LEU A 280 -1.05 -21.32 -7.76
CA LEU A 280 -1.99 -20.34 -8.31
C LEU A 280 -1.31 -19.38 -9.30
N LEU A 281 -0.09 -18.93 -8.98
CA LEU A 281 0.66 -17.98 -9.81
C LEU A 281 1.31 -18.63 -11.03
N SER A 282 1.54 -19.95 -11.02
CA SER A 282 2.14 -20.68 -12.14
C SER A 282 1.12 -21.10 -13.22
N SER A 283 -0.16 -21.03 -12.93
CA SER A 283 -1.25 -21.40 -13.84
C SER A 283 -1.67 -20.29 -14.81
N GLN A 284 -0.87 -19.22 -14.98
CA GLN A 284 -1.18 -18.02 -15.77
C GLN A 284 -0.59 -18.07 -17.19
#